data_e73add885a46ca3d7160cbec9e0e24df
#
_entry.id   e73add885a46ca3d7160cbec9e0e24df
#
_cell.length_a   1.000
_cell.length_b   1.000
_cell.length_c   1.000
_cell.angle_alpha   90.00
_cell.angle_beta   90.00
_cell.angle_gamma   90.00
#
_symmetry.space_group_name_H-M   'P 1'
#
loop_
_entity.id
_entity.type
_entity.pdbx_description
1 polymer ?
#
loop_
_entity_poly.entity_id
_entity_poly.type
_entity_poly.pdbx_seq_one_letter_code
_entity_poly.pdbx_strand_id
1 'polypeptide(L)'
;MKSPEITLKWSLFGGSIYFLLVAITHFSGIKIPGLYIYFDIPSYAYQDRIIALLSFGWCMFMYSGYQLVKSGYTRPVRYILIAGILAIISLLFINNSSEISQIAPVKSRWAYMLETMILFLYTLWLVILYVKCRKNPTASQR
;
A
#
# COMPACT_ATOMS: atom_id res chain seq x y z
N MET A 1 14.31 -21.11 -1.06
CA MET A 1 14.15 -19.65 -1.34
C MET A 1 15.43 -18.92 -0.95
N LYS A 2 15.91 -17.99 -1.79
CA LYS A 2 17.05 -17.11 -1.46
C LYS A 2 16.59 -16.02 -0.49
N SER A 3 17.54 -15.42 0.26
CA SER A 3 17.25 -14.36 1.24
C SER A 3 16.33 -13.23 0.72
N PRO A 4 16.56 -12.63 -0.50
CA PRO A 4 15.68 -11.57 -1.00
C PRO A 4 14.25 -12.04 -1.31
N GLU A 5 14.04 -13.30 -1.67
CA GLU A 5 12.70 -13.86 -1.89
C GLU A 5 11.93 -14.02 -0.57
N ILE A 6 12.62 -14.44 0.49
CA ILE A 6 12.04 -14.55 1.84
C ILE A 6 11.62 -13.16 2.32
N THR A 7 12.49 -12.16 2.16
CA THR A 7 12.19 -10.78 2.57
C THR A 7 11.03 -10.19 1.74
N LEU A 8 11.03 -10.38 0.41
CA LEU A 8 9.94 -9.92 -0.45
C LEU A 8 8.60 -10.53 -0.04
N LYS A 9 8.58 -11.85 0.18
CA LYS A 9 7.41 -12.59 0.66
C LYS A 9 6.83 -11.98 1.93
N TRP A 10 7.66 -11.81 2.96
CA TRP A 10 7.19 -11.28 4.23
C TRP A 10 6.85 -9.79 4.19
N SER A 11 7.51 -9.01 3.34
CA SER A 11 7.13 -7.62 3.10
C SER A 11 5.74 -7.52 2.47
N LEU A 12 5.42 -8.35 1.47
CA LEU A 12 4.08 -8.41 0.87
C LEU A 12 3.01 -8.84 1.89
N PHE A 13 3.32 -9.80 2.75
CA PHE A 13 2.41 -10.21 3.83
C PHE A 13 2.17 -9.08 4.84
N GLY A 14 3.22 -8.38 5.26
CA GLY A 14 3.10 -7.20 6.13
C GLY A 14 2.23 -6.10 5.52
N GLY A 15 2.41 -5.82 4.22
CA GLY A 15 1.54 -4.89 3.48
C GLY A 15 0.07 -5.33 3.45
N SER A 16 -0.17 -6.63 3.27
CA SER A 16 -1.53 -7.20 3.33
C SER A 16 -2.19 -6.94 4.69
N ILE A 17 -1.47 -7.16 5.80
CA ILE A 17 -1.99 -6.89 7.15
C ILE A 17 -2.26 -5.39 7.33
N TYR A 18 -1.35 -4.51 6.88
CA TYR A 18 -1.56 -3.07 6.97
C TYR A 18 -2.85 -2.64 6.26
N PHE A 19 -3.06 -3.06 5.01
CA PHE A 19 -4.27 -2.71 4.27
C PHE A 19 -5.54 -3.35 4.85
N LEU A 20 -5.44 -4.50 5.51
CA LEU A 20 -6.55 -5.07 6.25
C LEU A 20 -6.94 -4.17 7.43
N LEU A 21 -5.97 -3.66 8.19
CA LEU A 21 -6.22 -2.75 9.30
C LEU A 21 -6.83 -1.42 8.82
N VAL A 22 -6.33 -0.87 7.69
CA VAL A 22 -6.93 0.30 7.04
C VAL A 22 -8.39 0.03 6.66
N ALA A 23 -8.69 -1.12 6.08
CA ALA A 23 -10.07 -1.50 5.73
C ALA A 23 -10.98 -1.58 6.96
N ILE A 24 -10.51 -2.18 8.05
CA ILE A 24 -11.27 -2.32 9.30
C ILE A 24 -11.56 -0.94 9.90
N THR A 25 -10.56 -0.05 9.98
CA THR A 25 -10.72 1.29 10.56
C THR A 25 -11.72 2.13 9.76
N HIS A 26 -11.64 2.12 8.43
CA HIS A 26 -12.62 2.81 7.59
C HIS A 26 -14.01 2.20 7.68
N PHE A 27 -14.13 0.88 7.69
CA PHE A 27 -15.43 0.22 7.79
C PHE A 27 -16.12 0.53 9.11
N SER A 28 -15.37 0.56 10.23
CA SER A 28 -15.87 0.87 11.58
C SER A 28 -16.00 2.36 11.86
N GLY A 29 -15.46 3.25 11.03
CA GLY A 29 -15.43 4.70 11.24
C GLY A 29 -14.49 5.14 12.37
N ILE A 30 -13.57 4.28 12.81
CA ILE A 30 -12.61 4.59 13.88
C ILE A 30 -11.42 5.36 13.28
N LYS A 31 -11.32 6.66 13.57
CA LYS A 31 -10.31 7.57 13.01
C LYS A 31 -8.97 7.44 13.73
N ILE A 32 -8.15 6.47 13.30
CA ILE A 32 -6.78 6.27 13.82
C ILE A 32 -5.79 6.85 12.80
N PRO A 33 -4.98 7.88 13.16
CA PRO A 33 -3.92 8.40 12.28
C PRO A 33 -2.99 7.29 11.79
N GLY A 34 -2.65 7.31 10.49
CA GLY A 34 -1.82 6.27 9.87
C GLY A 34 -2.58 5.01 9.40
N LEU A 35 -3.83 4.80 9.85
CA LEU A 35 -4.71 3.74 9.38
C LEU A 35 -6.00 4.27 8.75
N TYR A 36 -6.43 5.47 9.12
CA TYR A 36 -7.60 6.12 8.54
C TYR A 36 -7.14 7.27 7.64
N ILE A 37 -7.27 7.09 6.34
CA ILE A 37 -6.86 8.07 5.34
C ILE A 37 -7.70 9.36 5.53
N TYR A 38 -7.03 10.51 5.62
CA TYR A 38 -7.67 11.82 5.84
C TYR A 38 -8.51 11.88 7.12
N PHE A 39 -7.98 11.41 8.24
CA PHE A 39 -8.67 11.26 9.53
C PHE A 39 -9.31 12.54 10.10
N ASP A 40 -8.79 13.73 9.74
CA ASP A 40 -9.33 15.04 10.18
C ASP A 40 -10.30 15.69 9.18
N ILE A 41 -10.55 15.01 8.03
CA ILE A 41 -11.49 15.51 7.03
C ILE A 41 -12.88 14.92 7.31
N PRO A 42 -13.95 15.73 7.28
CA PRO A 42 -15.31 15.21 7.34
C PRO A 42 -15.57 14.26 6.16
N SER A 43 -16.07 13.07 6.44
CA SER A 43 -16.44 12.08 5.44
C SER A 43 -17.84 11.54 5.72
N TYR A 44 -18.52 11.11 4.66
CA TYR A 44 -19.79 10.40 4.80
C TYR A 44 -19.53 8.90 4.97
N ALA A 45 -20.38 8.22 5.73
CA ALA A 45 -20.24 6.79 6.00
C ALA A 45 -20.14 5.91 4.75
N TYR A 46 -20.77 6.30 3.64
CA TYR A 46 -20.67 5.57 2.38
C TYR A 46 -19.28 5.72 1.74
N GLN A 47 -18.65 6.90 1.84
CA GLN A 47 -17.30 7.14 1.34
C GLN A 47 -16.29 6.27 2.10
N ASP A 48 -16.41 6.23 3.43
CA ASP A 48 -15.57 5.40 4.29
C ASP A 48 -15.70 3.91 3.93
N ARG A 49 -16.91 3.44 3.66
CA ARG A 49 -17.15 2.05 3.22
C ARG A 49 -16.55 1.75 1.85
N ILE A 50 -16.56 2.72 0.93
CA ILE A 50 -15.87 2.57 -0.37
C ILE A 50 -14.37 2.47 -0.18
N ILE A 51 -13.78 3.33 0.66
CA ILE A 51 -12.34 3.28 0.97
C ILE A 51 -12.00 1.96 1.66
N ALA A 52 -12.85 1.47 2.59
CA ALA A 52 -12.66 0.17 3.22
C ALA A 52 -12.63 -0.97 2.20
N LEU A 53 -13.55 -0.97 1.24
CA LEU A 53 -13.60 -1.98 0.17
C LEU A 53 -12.35 -1.92 -0.71
N LEU A 54 -11.90 -0.73 -1.11
CA LEU A 54 -10.70 -0.55 -1.93
C LEU A 54 -9.43 -0.98 -1.16
N SER A 55 -9.35 -0.64 0.13
CA SER A 55 -8.25 -1.07 0.99
C SER A 55 -8.23 -2.58 1.20
N PHE A 56 -9.40 -3.21 1.34
CA PHE A 56 -9.50 -4.66 1.35
C PHE A 56 -9.05 -5.28 0.01
N GLY A 57 -9.39 -4.66 -1.12
CA GLY A 57 -8.87 -5.05 -2.43
C GLY A 57 -7.33 -5.03 -2.47
N TRP A 58 -6.70 -3.98 -1.93
CA TRP A 58 -5.25 -3.91 -1.78
C TRP A 58 -4.69 -4.99 -0.85
N CYS A 59 -5.37 -5.29 0.27
CA CYS A 59 -5.01 -6.40 1.15
C CYS A 59 -4.94 -7.72 0.37
N MET A 60 -6.00 -8.06 -0.37
CA MET A 60 -6.07 -9.28 -1.17
C MET A 60 -5.02 -9.30 -2.29
N PHE A 61 -4.74 -8.15 -2.91
CA PHE A 61 -3.73 -8.03 -3.96
C PHE A 61 -2.31 -8.29 -3.42
N MET A 62 -1.96 -7.70 -2.26
CA MET A 62 -0.69 -7.96 -1.56
C MET A 62 -0.58 -9.42 -1.10
N TYR A 63 -1.67 -9.97 -0.55
CA TYR A 63 -1.72 -11.38 -0.12
C TYR A 63 -1.52 -12.34 -1.29
N SER A 64 -2.14 -12.05 -2.44
CA SER A 64 -1.92 -12.82 -3.67
C SER A 64 -0.45 -12.78 -4.10
N GLY A 65 0.19 -11.62 -4.02
CA GLY A 65 1.63 -11.48 -4.25
C GLY A 65 2.48 -12.33 -3.30
N TYR A 66 2.13 -12.33 -2.00
CA TYR A 66 2.76 -13.21 -1.02
C TYR A 66 2.65 -14.69 -1.41
N GLN A 67 1.47 -15.17 -1.80
CA GLN A 67 1.24 -16.55 -2.20
C GLN A 67 2.02 -16.91 -3.49
N LEU A 68 2.07 -16.00 -4.46
CA LEU A 68 2.84 -16.18 -5.69
C LEU A 68 4.34 -16.35 -5.40
N VAL A 69 4.92 -15.46 -4.57
CA VAL A 69 6.33 -15.56 -4.17
C VAL A 69 6.59 -16.84 -3.37
N LYS A 70 5.66 -17.24 -2.49
CA LYS A 70 5.73 -18.49 -1.74
C LYS A 70 5.79 -19.71 -2.66
N SER A 71 5.06 -19.69 -3.78
CA SER A 71 5.03 -20.74 -4.81
C SER A 71 6.16 -20.62 -5.84
N GLY A 72 7.13 -19.70 -5.66
CA GLY A 72 8.27 -19.52 -6.57
C GLY A 72 8.00 -18.59 -7.75
N TYR A 73 6.80 -18.02 -7.89
CA TYR A 73 6.43 -17.11 -8.98
C TYR A 73 6.62 -15.65 -8.60
N THR A 74 7.77 -15.06 -8.93
CA THR A 74 8.02 -13.62 -8.61
C THR A 74 7.60 -12.67 -9.72
N ARG A 75 7.54 -13.14 -11.00
CA ARG A 75 7.24 -12.26 -12.15
C ARG A 75 5.93 -11.48 -12.02
N PRO A 76 4.80 -12.06 -11.55
CA PRO A 76 3.54 -11.31 -11.46
C PRO A 76 3.55 -10.16 -10.43
N VAL A 77 4.49 -10.17 -9.47
CA VAL A 77 4.63 -9.09 -8.47
C VAL A 77 4.84 -7.72 -9.12
N ARG A 78 5.37 -7.67 -10.36
CA ARG A 78 5.51 -6.42 -11.13
C ARG A 78 4.21 -5.63 -11.24
N TYR A 79 3.07 -6.30 -11.34
CA TYR A 79 1.78 -5.63 -11.47
C TYR A 79 1.37 -4.93 -10.16
N ILE A 80 1.70 -5.54 -9.02
CA ILE A 80 1.52 -4.92 -7.69
C ILE A 80 2.38 -3.67 -7.58
N LEU A 81 3.64 -3.73 -8.04
CA LEU A 81 4.56 -2.59 -8.02
C LEU A 81 4.09 -1.46 -8.92
N ILE A 82 3.65 -1.76 -10.15
CA ILE A 82 3.10 -0.75 -11.08
C ILE A 82 1.87 -0.08 -10.46
N ALA A 83 0.93 -0.86 -9.93
CA ALA A 83 -0.26 -0.33 -9.27
C ALA A 83 0.10 0.51 -8.03
N GLY A 84 1.09 0.09 -7.22
CA GLY A 84 1.59 0.85 -6.08
C GLY A 84 2.20 2.20 -6.48
N ILE A 85 3.00 2.24 -7.54
CA ILE A 85 3.56 3.49 -8.08
C ILE A 85 2.46 4.44 -8.54
N LEU A 86 1.48 3.93 -9.29
CA LEU A 86 0.34 4.74 -9.74
C LEU A 86 -0.49 5.27 -8.57
N ALA A 87 -0.72 4.45 -7.54
CA ALA A 87 -1.42 4.87 -6.33
C ALA A 87 -0.69 6.00 -5.60
N ILE A 88 0.65 5.93 -5.47
CA ILE A 88 1.46 6.97 -4.84
C ILE A 88 1.40 8.27 -5.65
N ILE A 89 1.52 8.21 -6.97
CA ILE A 89 1.38 9.39 -7.85
C ILE A 89 0.01 10.03 -7.64
N SER A 90 -1.06 9.23 -7.58
CA SER A 90 -2.42 9.71 -7.33
C SER A 90 -2.56 10.37 -5.95
N LEU A 91 -2.00 9.77 -4.90
CA LEU A 91 -2.01 10.34 -3.55
C LEU A 91 -1.23 11.66 -3.48
N LEU A 92 -0.08 11.77 -4.13
CA LEU A 92 0.69 13.01 -4.21
C LEU A 92 -0.13 14.10 -4.93
N PHE A 93 -0.82 13.76 -6.01
CA PHE A 93 -1.68 14.69 -6.71
C PHE A 93 -2.84 15.18 -5.83
N ILE A 94 -3.53 14.26 -5.13
CA ILE A 94 -4.62 14.59 -4.21
C ILE A 94 -4.13 15.48 -3.07
N ASN A 95 -3.03 15.10 -2.40
CA ASN A 95 -2.50 15.86 -1.26
C ASN A 95 -2.04 17.28 -1.61
N ASN A 96 -1.68 17.53 -2.87
CA ASN A 96 -1.32 18.87 -3.37
C ASN A 96 -2.50 19.60 -4.01
N SER A 97 -3.70 19.03 -4.01
CA SER A 97 -4.87 19.69 -4.58
C SER A 97 -5.32 20.89 -3.73
N SER A 98 -5.92 21.88 -4.40
CA SER A 98 -6.51 23.06 -3.73
C SER A 98 -7.66 22.66 -2.79
N GLU A 99 -8.40 21.59 -3.14
CA GLU A 99 -9.51 21.08 -2.33
C GLU A 99 -9.03 20.61 -0.95
N ILE A 100 -8.01 19.76 -0.89
CA ILE A 100 -7.43 19.31 0.39
C ILE A 100 -6.83 20.49 1.16
N SER A 101 -6.21 21.46 0.47
CA SER A 101 -5.64 22.62 1.13
C SER A 101 -6.66 23.53 1.79
N GLN A 102 -7.91 23.54 1.31
CA GLN A 102 -9.00 24.37 1.88
C GLN A 102 -9.70 23.68 3.06
N ILE A 103 -9.84 22.34 3.03
CA ILE A 103 -10.65 21.60 4.03
C ILE A 103 -9.81 20.97 5.14
N ALA A 104 -8.53 20.70 4.90
CA ALA A 104 -7.67 20.04 5.89
C ALA A 104 -6.89 21.05 6.74
N PRO A 105 -6.84 20.87 8.08
CA PRO A 105 -5.96 21.65 8.94
C PRO A 105 -4.50 21.56 8.50
N VAL A 106 -3.73 22.64 8.61
CA VAL A 106 -2.32 22.68 8.18
C VAL A 106 -1.49 21.55 8.81
N LYS A 107 -1.73 21.26 10.10
CA LYS A 107 -1.02 20.19 10.82
C LYS A 107 -1.31 18.81 10.23
N SER A 108 -2.54 18.54 9.85
CA SER A 108 -2.95 17.25 9.29
C SER A 108 -2.42 17.03 7.87
N ARG A 109 -2.23 18.10 7.10
CA ARG A 109 -1.61 18.02 5.76
C ARG A 109 -0.18 17.46 5.82
N TRP A 110 0.60 17.84 6.83
CA TRP A 110 1.93 17.23 7.04
C TRP A 110 1.85 15.73 7.35
N ALA A 111 0.85 15.31 8.14
CA ALA A 111 0.62 13.90 8.41
C ALA A 111 0.29 13.12 7.12
N TYR A 112 -0.58 13.64 6.27
CA TYR A 112 -0.93 13.00 4.99
C TYR A 112 0.27 12.89 4.04
N MET A 113 1.12 13.93 3.98
CA MET A 113 2.36 13.86 3.21
C MET A 113 3.34 12.84 3.78
N LEU A 114 3.46 12.76 5.11
CA LEU A 114 4.29 11.75 5.78
C LEU A 114 3.80 10.33 5.50
N GLU A 115 2.48 10.08 5.58
CA GLU A 115 1.88 8.79 5.25
C GLU A 115 2.18 8.39 3.79
N THR A 116 2.04 9.33 2.85
CA THR A 116 2.37 9.10 1.44
C THR A 116 3.86 8.81 1.25
N MET A 117 4.74 9.50 1.99
CA MET A 117 6.18 9.24 1.96
C MET A 117 6.52 7.85 2.49
N ILE A 118 5.87 7.39 3.56
CA ILE A 118 6.04 6.04 4.10
C ILE A 118 5.63 4.99 3.06
N LEU A 119 4.49 5.17 2.39
CA LEU A 119 4.04 4.28 1.32
C LEU A 119 5.00 4.30 0.12
N PHE A 120 5.57 5.46 -0.23
CA PHE A 120 6.60 5.57 -1.27
C PHE A 120 7.86 4.78 -0.90
N LEU A 121 8.38 4.95 0.31
CA LEU A 121 9.56 4.22 0.78
C LEU A 121 9.31 2.71 0.84
N TYR A 122 8.13 2.30 1.27
CA TYR A 122 7.72 0.91 1.26
C TYR A 122 7.65 0.33 -0.16
N THR A 123 7.06 1.07 -1.11
CA THR A 123 7.00 0.63 -2.52
C THR A 123 8.40 0.56 -3.14
N LEU A 124 9.26 1.55 -2.88
CA LEU A 124 10.66 1.54 -3.31
C LEU A 124 11.40 0.32 -2.75
N TRP A 125 11.20 -0.01 -1.47
CA TRP A 125 11.74 -1.21 -0.85
C TRP A 125 11.30 -2.48 -1.58
N LEU A 126 10.01 -2.62 -1.90
CA LEU A 126 9.49 -3.76 -2.66
C LEU A 126 10.12 -3.84 -4.07
N VAL A 127 10.31 -2.69 -4.76
CA VAL A 127 10.97 -2.63 -6.07
C VAL A 127 12.42 -3.14 -5.96
N ILE A 128 13.18 -2.68 -4.97
CA ILE A 128 14.56 -3.11 -4.74
C ILE A 128 14.63 -4.63 -4.53
N LEU A 129 13.75 -5.18 -3.68
CA LEU A 129 13.69 -6.61 -3.43
C LEU A 129 13.32 -7.40 -4.69
N TYR A 130 12.33 -6.93 -5.43
CA TYR A 130 11.92 -7.55 -6.70
C TYR A 130 13.06 -7.59 -7.73
N VAL A 131 13.81 -6.49 -7.90
CA VAL A 131 14.97 -6.43 -8.80
C VAL A 131 16.07 -7.40 -8.36
N LYS A 132 16.34 -7.49 -7.03
CA LYS A 132 17.30 -8.46 -6.49
C LYS A 132 16.86 -9.92 -6.73
N CYS A 133 15.57 -10.21 -6.61
CA CYS A 133 15.03 -11.55 -6.93
C CYS A 133 15.22 -11.88 -8.41
N ARG A 134 14.99 -10.93 -9.31
CA ARG A 134 15.15 -11.14 -10.76
C ARG A 134 16.60 -11.35 -11.21
N LYS A 135 17.56 -10.65 -10.59
CA LYS A 135 18.99 -10.81 -10.92
C LYS A 135 19.53 -12.17 -10.50
N ASN A 136 18.89 -12.82 -9.54
CA ASN A 136 19.31 -14.11 -9.00
C ASN A 136 18.17 -15.15 -9.10
N PRO A 137 17.74 -15.55 -10.31
CA PRO A 137 16.62 -16.46 -10.45
C PRO A 137 16.95 -17.82 -9.79
N THR A 138 15.97 -18.39 -9.09
CA THR A 138 16.01 -19.79 -8.66
C THR A 138 15.69 -20.71 -9.85
N ALA A 139 16.15 -21.95 -9.81
CA ALA A 139 15.90 -22.93 -10.87
C ALA A 139 14.41 -23.14 -11.19
N SER A 140 13.51 -22.81 -10.27
CA SER A 140 12.04 -22.84 -10.41
C SER A 140 11.48 -21.74 -11.33
N GLN A 141 12.29 -20.76 -11.76
CA GLN A 141 11.82 -19.63 -12.58
C GLN A 141 12.28 -19.71 -14.04
N ARG A 142 12.95 -20.77 -14.42
CA ARG A 142 13.32 -21.12 -15.79
C ARG A 142 12.25 -22.05 -16.34
#